data_532ab88c0b41b2eb61123575ea6090cb
#
_entry.id   532ab88c0b41b2eb61123575ea6090cb
#
_cell.length_a   1.000
_cell.length_b   1.000
_cell.length_c   1.000
_cell.angle_alpha   90.00
_cell.angle_beta   90.00
_cell.angle_gamma   90.00
#
_symmetry.space_group_name_H-M   'P 1'
#
loop_
_entity.id
_entity.type
_entity.pdbx_description
1 polymer ?
#
loop_
_entity_poly.entity_id
_entity_poly.type
_entity_poly.pdbx_seq_one_letter_code
_entity_poly.pdbx_strand_id
1 'polypeptide(L)'
;CHHKRARKKSRLIYWWRKNMLFNEDTFEQAIIELFENMDYTHIYAPDMNRTDYSRPLLDDALRDCLVRLNRSLPAVAIDEAILKLNDFDAGSLLQKNIIFMDYLQNGITVKYAVKGEERSSVVKLIDYADADKNDFYVVNQYTFVENGNNRRPDIILFINGLPLVLMELKSPSKDEVGAENAYNQIRNYMKDIPSMFYYNAVCVISDLSTNKAGTITSGLDRFMEWKTKDGDYENTAYAQFDTFYEGMFQKERLLD
;
A
#
# COMPACT_ATOMS: atom_id res chain seq x y z
N CYS A 1 17.79 0.81 25.72
CA CYS A 1 18.26 1.02 24.32
C CYS A 1 17.23 1.78 23.44
N HIS A 2 15.92 1.59 23.63
CA HIS A 2 14.86 2.21 22.81
C HIS A 2 14.84 3.75 22.88
N HIS A 3 15.04 4.36 24.05
CA HIS A 3 15.03 5.82 24.24
C HIS A 3 16.17 6.58 23.52
N LYS A 4 17.31 5.93 23.28
CA LYS A 4 18.44 6.55 22.55
C LYS A 4 18.22 6.51 21.02
N ARG A 5 17.49 5.52 20.49
CA ARG A 5 17.12 5.44 19.07
C ARG A 5 16.11 6.53 18.69
N ALA A 6 15.07 6.73 19.50
CA ALA A 6 14.05 7.75 19.25
C ALA A 6 14.62 9.18 19.21
N ARG A 7 15.54 9.53 20.11
CA ARG A 7 16.21 10.85 20.13
C ARG A 7 17.16 11.09 18.95
N LYS A 8 17.70 10.04 18.33
CA LYS A 8 18.54 10.14 17.13
C LYS A 8 17.68 10.37 15.88
N LYS A 9 16.49 9.74 15.81
CA LYS A 9 15.51 9.86 14.72
C LYS A 9 14.97 11.29 14.57
N SER A 10 14.51 11.93 15.65
CA SER A 10 13.99 13.30 15.63
C SER A 10 15.04 14.34 15.23
N ARG A 11 16.32 14.09 15.52
CA ARG A 11 17.43 14.96 15.13
C ARG A 11 17.77 14.86 13.64
N LEU A 12 17.61 13.68 13.00
CA LEU A 12 17.84 13.51 11.56
C LEU A 12 16.78 14.28 10.76
N ILE A 13 15.50 14.08 11.05
CA ILE A 13 14.40 14.80 10.40
C ILE A 13 14.54 16.33 10.59
N TYR A 14 14.92 16.76 11.78
CA TYR A 14 15.18 18.18 12.06
C TYR A 14 16.38 18.73 11.27
N TRP A 15 17.42 17.92 11.08
CA TRP A 15 18.63 18.29 10.30
C TRP A 15 18.32 18.35 8.80
N TRP A 16 17.52 17.41 8.27
CA TRP A 16 17.03 17.41 6.90
C TRP A 16 16.19 18.65 6.59
N ARG A 17 15.30 19.06 7.50
CA ARG A 17 14.48 20.26 7.37
C ARG A 17 15.29 21.57 7.30
N LYS A 18 16.48 21.58 7.80
CA LYS A 18 17.26 22.82 7.94
C LYS A 18 18.26 23.05 6.79
N ASN A 19 18.65 22.02 6.04
CA ASN A 19 19.85 22.08 5.18
C ASN A 19 19.64 21.60 3.73
N MET A 20 18.44 21.19 3.29
CA MET A 20 18.20 20.82 1.92
C MET A 20 17.04 21.59 1.28
N LEU A 21 17.18 21.87 -0.01
CA LEU A 21 16.06 22.20 -0.89
C LEU A 21 15.15 20.97 -0.95
N PHE A 22 14.04 20.99 -0.22
CA PHE A 22 13.02 19.95 -0.26
C PHE A 22 12.44 19.92 -1.67
N ASN A 23 12.81 18.91 -2.44
CA ASN A 23 12.17 18.52 -3.67
C ASN A 23 11.37 17.23 -3.47
N GLU A 24 10.64 16.81 -4.46
CA GLU A 24 9.79 15.61 -4.43
C GLU A 24 10.61 14.35 -4.11
N ASP A 25 11.82 14.21 -4.71
CA ASP A 25 12.70 13.06 -4.49
C ASP A 25 13.17 12.93 -3.04
N THR A 26 13.55 14.06 -2.40
CA THR A 26 13.97 14.03 -1.00
C THR A 26 12.81 13.77 -0.06
N PHE A 27 11.61 14.17 -0.44
CA PHE A 27 10.39 13.89 0.30
C PHE A 27 9.99 12.42 0.21
N GLU A 28 10.02 11.84 -1.00
CA GLU A 28 9.82 10.40 -1.23
C GLU A 28 10.79 9.58 -0.38
N GLN A 29 12.08 9.94 -0.40
CA GLN A 29 13.10 9.23 0.36
C GLN A 29 12.85 9.29 1.88
N ALA A 30 12.41 10.44 2.41
CA ALA A 30 12.09 10.57 3.83
C ALA A 30 10.91 9.67 4.26
N ILE A 31 9.92 9.50 3.39
CA ILE A 31 8.80 8.58 3.63
C ILE A 31 9.29 7.13 3.61
N ILE A 32 10.13 6.76 2.64
CA ILE A 32 10.71 5.41 2.56
C ILE A 32 11.48 5.09 3.86
N GLU A 33 12.32 6.01 4.36
CA GLU A 33 13.05 5.83 5.61
C GLU A 33 12.11 5.63 6.81
N LEU A 34 10.95 6.31 6.86
CA LEU A 34 9.95 6.07 7.90
C LEU A 34 9.39 4.64 7.82
N PHE A 35 9.08 4.15 6.63
CA PHE A 35 8.58 2.78 6.46
C PHE A 35 9.65 1.74 6.80
N GLU A 36 10.90 1.92 6.39
CA GLU A 36 12.02 1.03 6.79
C GLU A 36 12.20 1.01 8.31
N ASN A 37 11.98 2.15 8.98
CA ASN A 37 12.02 2.23 10.45
C ASN A 37 10.83 1.52 11.14
N MET A 38 9.74 1.25 10.40
CA MET A 38 8.60 0.43 10.82
C MET A 38 8.72 -1.02 10.35
N ASP A 39 9.96 -1.43 9.94
CA ASP A 39 10.29 -2.77 9.47
C ASP A 39 9.59 -3.19 8.17
N TYR A 40 9.25 -2.22 7.28
CA TYR A 40 8.91 -2.50 5.90
C TYR A 40 10.18 -2.76 5.07
N THR A 41 10.10 -3.68 4.14
CA THR A 41 11.19 -3.94 3.19
C THR A 41 11.09 -2.96 2.02
N HIS A 42 12.10 -2.13 1.82
CA HIS A 42 12.14 -1.23 0.67
C HIS A 42 12.55 -1.96 -0.61
N ILE A 43 11.83 -1.66 -1.70
CA ILE A 43 12.14 -2.12 -3.05
C ILE A 43 12.12 -0.91 -3.99
N TYR A 44 13.23 -0.65 -4.66
CA TYR A 44 13.27 0.30 -5.77
C TYR A 44 12.85 -0.42 -7.05
N ALA A 45 11.64 -0.11 -7.54
CA ALA A 45 11.03 -0.89 -8.61
C ALA A 45 11.82 -0.95 -9.93
N PRO A 46 12.58 0.08 -10.34
CA PRO A 46 13.46 -0.02 -11.52
C PRO A 46 14.53 -1.11 -11.42
N ASP A 47 14.94 -1.52 -10.22
CA ASP A 47 15.91 -2.61 -10.01
C ASP A 47 15.25 -4.00 -10.02
N MET A 48 13.92 -4.07 -10.06
CA MET A 48 13.20 -5.33 -10.17
C MET A 48 13.36 -5.92 -11.58
N ASN A 49 13.60 -7.20 -11.68
CA ASN A 49 13.63 -7.90 -12.97
C ASN A 49 12.20 -8.17 -13.49
N ARG A 50 11.46 -7.09 -13.81
CA ARG A 50 10.10 -7.16 -14.34
C ARG A 50 10.12 -7.14 -15.87
N THR A 51 9.53 -8.14 -16.49
CA THR A 51 9.34 -8.22 -17.95
C THR A 51 7.94 -7.78 -18.38
N ASP A 52 6.96 -7.87 -17.46
CA ASP A 52 5.57 -7.47 -17.68
C ASP A 52 5.20 -6.32 -16.73
N TYR A 53 4.98 -5.15 -17.31
CA TYR A 53 4.59 -3.95 -16.58
C TYR A 53 3.07 -3.81 -16.40
N SER A 54 2.27 -4.75 -16.93
CA SER A 54 0.81 -4.77 -16.78
C SER A 54 0.33 -5.55 -15.55
N ARG A 55 1.26 -6.14 -14.79
CA ARG A 55 0.96 -6.94 -13.59
C ARG A 55 0.94 -6.05 -12.34
N PRO A 56 -0.22 -5.89 -11.68
CA PRO A 56 -0.31 -5.10 -10.45
C PRO A 56 0.20 -5.85 -9.22
N LEU A 57 0.22 -7.18 -9.22
CA LEU A 57 0.63 -8.02 -8.11
C LEU A 57 2.13 -8.30 -8.14
N LEU A 58 2.77 -8.45 -6.98
CA LEU A 58 4.08 -9.06 -6.84
C LEU A 58 3.91 -10.59 -6.78
N ASP A 59 3.77 -11.23 -7.95
CA ASP A 59 3.32 -12.61 -8.08
C ASP A 59 4.12 -13.61 -7.23
N ASP A 60 5.45 -13.51 -7.22
CA ASP A 60 6.31 -14.41 -6.44
C ASP A 60 6.10 -14.22 -4.92
N ALA A 61 6.12 -12.96 -4.46
CA ALA A 61 5.88 -12.64 -3.05
C ALA A 61 4.48 -13.07 -2.60
N LEU A 62 3.47 -12.85 -3.45
CA LEU A 62 2.10 -13.28 -3.18
C LEU A 62 2.03 -14.82 -3.04
N ARG A 63 2.56 -15.56 -3.99
CA ARG A 63 2.55 -17.02 -3.96
C ARG A 63 3.24 -17.57 -2.72
N ASP A 64 4.44 -17.10 -2.42
CA ASP A 64 5.23 -17.54 -1.27
C ASP A 64 4.50 -17.27 0.05
N CYS A 65 3.87 -16.11 0.18
CA CYS A 65 3.09 -15.77 1.35
C CYS A 65 1.83 -16.65 1.47
N LEU A 66 1.06 -16.84 0.39
CA LEU A 66 -0.14 -17.66 0.41
C LEU A 66 0.17 -19.10 0.81
N VAL A 67 1.26 -19.68 0.31
CA VAL A 67 1.73 -21.02 0.72
C VAL A 67 2.08 -21.04 2.22
N ARG A 68 2.75 -20.00 2.70
CA ARG A 68 3.16 -19.88 4.10
C ARG A 68 1.96 -19.73 5.06
N LEU A 69 0.97 -18.91 4.69
CA LEU A 69 -0.22 -18.68 5.51
C LEU A 69 -1.20 -19.85 5.49
N ASN A 70 -1.21 -20.66 4.41
CA ASN A 70 -2.19 -21.72 4.20
C ASN A 70 -1.54 -23.11 4.12
N ARG A 71 -0.62 -23.43 5.05
CA ARG A 71 0.19 -24.65 5.02
C ARG A 71 -0.59 -25.96 4.99
N SER A 72 -1.84 -25.96 5.44
CA SER A 72 -2.71 -27.15 5.41
C SER A 72 -3.38 -27.40 4.04
N LEU A 73 -3.30 -26.43 3.12
CA LEU A 73 -3.94 -26.51 1.82
C LEU A 73 -2.96 -27.02 0.75
N PRO A 74 -3.44 -27.78 -0.24
CA PRO A 74 -2.61 -28.23 -1.36
C PRO A 74 -2.32 -27.07 -2.32
N ALA A 75 -1.23 -27.18 -3.08
CA ALA A 75 -0.83 -26.16 -4.06
C ALA A 75 -1.94 -25.76 -5.03
N VAL A 76 -2.76 -26.73 -5.48
CA VAL A 76 -3.88 -26.47 -6.38
C VAL A 76 -4.90 -25.48 -5.78
N ALA A 77 -5.10 -25.47 -4.46
CA ALA A 77 -6.00 -24.51 -3.82
C ALA A 77 -5.41 -23.09 -3.85
N ILE A 78 -4.07 -22.96 -3.71
CA ILE A 78 -3.36 -21.68 -3.83
C ILE A 78 -3.43 -21.18 -5.28
N ASP A 79 -3.22 -22.07 -6.26
CA ASP A 79 -3.31 -21.73 -7.68
C ASP A 79 -4.71 -21.21 -8.05
N GLU A 80 -5.78 -21.84 -7.57
CA GLU A 80 -7.15 -21.39 -7.76
C GLU A 80 -7.43 -20.02 -7.12
N ALA A 81 -6.85 -19.74 -5.95
CA ALA A 81 -6.98 -18.43 -5.32
C ALA A 81 -6.27 -17.35 -6.13
N ILE A 82 -5.07 -17.63 -6.64
CA ILE A 82 -4.32 -16.69 -7.51
C ILE A 82 -5.08 -16.45 -8.82
N LEU A 83 -5.71 -17.47 -9.42
CA LEU A 83 -6.55 -17.28 -10.59
C LEU A 83 -7.71 -16.34 -10.32
N LYS A 84 -8.41 -16.50 -9.19
CA LYS A 84 -9.50 -15.60 -8.78
C LYS A 84 -9.06 -14.18 -8.50
N LEU A 85 -7.84 -13.98 -8.00
CA LEU A 85 -7.26 -12.64 -7.83
C LEU A 85 -6.95 -11.96 -9.16
N ASN A 86 -6.63 -12.73 -10.20
CA ASN A 86 -6.31 -12.19 -11.53
C ASN A 86 -7.53 -12.01 -12.44
N ASP A 87 -8.65 -12.61 -12.11
CA ASP A 87 -9.87 -12.57 -12.93
C ASP A 87 -11.11 -12.39 -12.06
N PHE A 88 -11.54 -11.13 -11.92
CA PHE A 88 -12.74 -10.77 -11.19
C PHE A 88 -13.95 -10.85 -12.13
N ASP A 89 -14.95 -11.63 -11.76
CA ASP A 89 -16.24 -11.69 -12.48
C ASP A 89 -17.08 -10.43 -12.20
N ALA A 90 -16.62 -9.32 -12.74
CA ALA A 90 -17.27 -7.99 -12.59
C ALA A 90 -16.86 -7.04 -13.71
N GLY A 91 -17.71 -6.05 -14.02
CA GLY A 91 -17.49 -5.10 -15.13
C GLY A 91 -16.75 -3.82 -14.74
N SER A 92 -17.02 -3.24 -13.58
CA SER A 92 -16.47 -1.94 -13.19
C SER A 92 -15.32 -2.07 -12.18
N LEU A 93 -14.45 -1.04 -12.14
CA LEU A 93 -13.41 -0.92 -11.13
C LEU A 93 -13.97 -1.08 -9.72
N LEU A 94 -15.03 -0.37 -9.38
CA LEU A 94 -15.63 -0.42 -8.04
C LEU A 94 -16.15 -1.81 -7.69
N GLN A 95 -16.83 -2.49 -8.62
CA GLN A 95 -17.34 -3.85 -8.39
C GLN A 95 -16.19 -4.84 -8.15
N LYS A 96 -15.10 -4.74 -8.92
CA LYS A 96 -13.91 -5.58 -8.74
C LYS A 96 -13.23 -5.29 -7.39
N ASN A 97 -13.13 -4.02 -7.02
CA ASN A 97 -12.58 -3.65 -5.72
C ASN A 97 -13.44 -4.16 -4.55
N ILE A 98 -14.77 -4.11 -4.64
CA ILE A 98 -15.66 -4.68 -3.62
C ILE A 98 -15.43 -6.18 -3.46
N ILE A 99 -15.31 -6.92 -4.57
CA ILE A 99 -14.99 -8.37 -4.52
C ILE A 99 -13.63 -8.59 -3.87
N PHE A 100 -12.63 -7.79 -4.24
CA PHE A 100 -11.31 -7.89 -3.64
C PHE A 100 -11.31 -7.59 -2.14
N MET A 101 -12.04 -6.56 -1.70
CA MET A 101 -12.16 -6.22 -0.27
C MET A 101 -12.84 -7.35 0.53
N ASP A 102 -13.82 -8.06 -0.07
CA ASP A 102 -14.39 -9.26 0.52
C ASP A 102 -13.35 -10.40 0.63
N TYR A 103 -12.57 -10.62 -0.44
CA TYR A 103 -11.46 -11.59 -0.41
C TYR A 103 -10.40 -11.25 0.65
N LEU A 104 -10.10 -9.96 0.81
CA LEU A 104 -9.12 -9.49 1.79
C LEU A 104 -9.59 -9.80 3.22
N GLN A 105 -10.86 -9.52 3.53
CA GLN A 105 -11.44 -9.73 4.85
C GLN A 105 -11.75 -11.20 5.17
N ASN A 106 -12.35 -11.91 4.23
CA ASN A 106 -12.93 -13.24 4.46
C ASN A 106 -12.10 -14.38 3.88
N GLY A 107 -11.06 -14.06 3.10
CA GLY A 107 -10.32 -15.04 2.29
C GLY A 107 -11.09 -15.46 1.04
N ILE A 108 -10.42 -16.22 0.20
CA ILE A 108 -10.96 -16.68 -1.08
C ILE A 108 -11.47 -18.11 -0.94
N THR A 109 -12.77 -18.32 -1.08
CA THR A 109 -13.33 -19.66 -1.19
C THR A 109 -12.97 -20.27 -2.54
N VAL A 110 -12.23 -21.37 -2.53
CA VAL A 110 -11.81 -22.11 -3.73
C VAL A 110 -12.40 -23.51 -3.74
N LYS A 111 -12.66 -24.03 -4.94
CA LYS A 111 -13.03 -25.43 -5.17
C LYS A 111 -11.92 -26.10 -5.97
N TYR A 112 -11.52 -27.27 -5.55
CA TYR A 112 -10.43 -28.02 -6.19
C TYR A 112 -10.64 -29.52 -6.03
N ALA A 113 -9.99 -30.33 -6.86
CA ALA A 113 -10.05 -31.78 -6.77
C ALA A 113 -8.73 -32.35 -6.23
N VAL A 114 -8.83 -33.29 -5.29
CA VAL A 114 -7.68 -34.08 -4.82
C VAL A 114 -8.05 -35.56 -4.92
N LYS A 115 -7.28 -36.32 -5.69
CA LYS A 115 -7.49 -37.74 -5.93
C LYS A 115 -8.91 -38.09 -6.46
N GLY A 116 -9.50 -37.17 -7.26
CA GLY A 116 -10.83 -37.34 -7.82
C GLY A 116 -11.99 -36.91 -6.91
N GLU A 117 -11.71 -36.44 -5.69
CA GLU A 117 -12.71 -35.89 -4.77
C GLU A 117 -12.74 -34.39 -4.86
N GLU A 118 -13.93 -33.80 -5.03
CA GLU A 118 -14.10 -32.33 -4.91
C GLU A 118 -13.99 -31.88 -3.46
N ARG A 119 -13.29 -30.80 -3.26
CA ARG A 119 -13.10 -30.14 -1.96
C ARG A 119 -13.29 -28.64 -2.10
N SER A 120 -13.68 -28.00 -0.99
CA SER A 120 -13.75 -26.55 -0.88
C SER A 120 -12.97 -26.10 0.35
N SER A 121 -12.23 -25.00 0.22
CA SER A 121 -11.48 -24.41 1.31
C SER A 121 -11.42 -22.89 1.15
N VAL A 122 -11.09 -22.20 2.24
CA VAL A 122 -10.83 -20.76 2.24
C VAL A 122 -9.33 -20.52 2.26
N VAL A 123 -8.83 -19.80 1.29
CA VAL A 123 -7.42 -19.32 1.24
C VAL A 123 -7.35 -17.96 1.86
N LYS A 124 -6.60 -17.81 2.95
CA LYS A 124 -6.35 -16.52 3.61
C LYS A 124 -5.31 -15.71 2.84
N LEU A 125 -5.58 -14.43 2.66
CA LEU A 125 -4.66 -13.48 2.03
C LEU A 125 -3.80 -12.75 3.06
N ILE A 126 -4.32 -12.54 4.27
CA ILE A 126 -3.71 -11.80 5.37
C ILE A 126 -3.85 -12.62 6.66
N ASP A 127 -2.83 -12.56 7.52
CA ASP A 127 -2.95 -12.97 8.91
C ASP A 127 -3.20 -11.73 9.77
N TYR A 128 -4.45 -11.50 10.15
CA TYR A 128 -4.86 -10.36 10.97
C TYR A 128 -4.51 -10.54 12.46
N ALA A 129 -4.29 -11.77 12.89
CA ALA A 129 -3.99 -12.08 14.30
C ALA A 129 -2.51 -11.87 14.65
N ASP A 130 -1.64 -11.93 13.65
CA ASP A 130 -0.19 -11.83 13.84
C ASP A 130 0.42 -11.11 12.64
N ALA A 131 0.67 -9.81 12.81
CA ALA A 131 1.19 -8.96 11.75
C ALA A 131 2.55 -9.44 11.22
N ASP A 132 3.38 -10.06 12.07
CA ASP A 132 4.71 -10.54 11.69
C ASP A 132 4.67 -11.75 10.72
N LYS A 133 3.51 -12.37 10.53
CA LYS A 133 3.34 -13.41 9.53
C LYS A 133 3.13 -12.87 8.12
N ASN A 134 2.91 -11.58 7.98
CA ASN A 134 2.73 -10.93 6.69
C ASN A 134 4.03 -10.27 6.23
N ASP A 135 4.19 -10.15 4.93
CA ASP A 135 5.30 -9.44 4.31
C ASP A 135 4.84 -8.02 3.96
N PHE A 136 5.59 -7.01 4.42
CA PHE A 136 5.30 -5.61 4.18
C PHE A 136 6.41 -4.99 3.33
N TYR A 137 6.05 -4.43 2.17
CA TYR A 137 6.98 -3.78 1.26
C TYR A 137 6.57 -2.33 1.02
N VAL A 138 7.54 -1.43 1.02
CA VAL A 138 7.43 -0.08 0.48
C VAL A 138 8.13 -0.05 -0.87
N VAL A 139 7.38 0.15 -1.94
CA VAL A 139 7.89 0.09 -3.31
C VAL A 139 7.72 1.47 -3.95
N ASN A 140 8.82 2.06 -4.42
CA ASN A 140 8.78 3.33 -5.10
C ASN A 140 9.07 3.21 -6.59
N GLN A 141 8.61 4.21 -7.35
CA GLN A 141 8.83 4.32 -8.80
C GLN A 141 8.32 3.11 -9.60
N TYR A 142 7.22 2.51 -9.15
CA TYR A 142 6.61 1.32 -9.75
C TYR A 142 5.91 1.67 -11.07
N THR A 143 6.60 1.44 -12.17
CA THR A 143 6.03 1.62 -13.52
C THR A 143 4.93 0.60 -13.77
N PHE A 144 3.78 1.08 -14.24
CA PHE A 144 2.65 0.26 -14.62
C PHE A 144 2.09 0.69 -15.98
N VAL A 145 1.78 -0.29 -16.84
CA VAL A 145 1.31 -0.05 -18.20
C VAL A 145 -0.02 -0.76 -18.44
N GLU A 146 -1.06 -0.01 -18.77
CA GLU A 146 -2.37 -0.55 -19.08
C GLU A 146 -3.01 0.25 -20.23
N ASN A 147 -3.59 -0.44 -21.20
CA ASN A 147 -4.28 0.18 -22.36
C ASN A 147 -3.44 1.25 -23.09
N GLY A 148 -2.12 1.07 -23.16
CA GLY A 148 -1.20 2.03 -23.74
C GLY A 148 -0.84 3.23 -22.84
N ASN A 149 -1.41 3.31 -21.66
CA ASN A 149 -1.03 4.30 -20.66
C ASN A 149 0.13 3.78 -19.82
N ASN A 150 1.17 4.59 -19.67
CA ASN A 150 2.30 4.33 -18.77
C ASN A 150 2.19 5.30 -17.59
N ARG A 151 2.05 4.76 -16.38
CA ARG A 151 1.94 5.53 -15.14
C ARG A 151 2.92 4.99 -14.11
N ARG A 152 3.32 5.88 -13.21
CA ARG A 152 4.32 5.57 -12.19
C ARG A 152 3.98 6.31 -10.90
N PRO A 153 3.11 5.72 -10.05
CA PRO A 153 2.86 6.23 -8.70
C PRO A 153 4.16 6.34 -7.90
N ASP A 154 4.25 7.33 -7.03
CA ASP A 154 5.47 7.58 -6.26
C ASP A 154 5.78 6.44 -5.32
N ILE A 155 4.80 6.05 -4.47
CA ILE A 155 4.96 4.94 -3.51
C ILE A 155 3.74 4.02 -3.53
N ILE A 156 3.99 2.72 -3.50
CA ILE A 156 2.96 1.70 -3.28
C ILE A 156 3.39 0.83 -2.09
N LEU A 157 2.48 0.62 -1.13
CA LEU A 157 2.67 -0.40 -0.11
C LEU A 157 2.06 -1.71 -0.57
N PHE A 158 2.89 -2.73 -0.62
CA PHE A 158 2.45 -4.09 -0.86
C PHE A 158 2.44 -4.86 0.45
N ILE A 159 1.34 -5.58 0.70
CA ILE A 159 1.23 -6.52 1.81
C ILE A 159 0.98 -7.88 1.21
N ASN A 160 1.87 -8.83 1.50
CA ASN A 160 1.83 -10.16 0.90
C ASN A 160 1.80 -10.17 -0.64
N GLY A 161 2.41 -9.16 -1.26
CA GLY A 161 2.39 -8.99 -2.73
C GLY A 161 1.15 -8.31 -3.30
N LEU A 162 0.20 -7.87 -2.46
CA LEU A 162 -1.02 -7.15 -2.84
C LEU A 162 -0.81 -5.63 -2.71
N PRO A 163 -1.04 -4.80 -3.74
CA PRO A 163 -0.82 -3.35 -3.72
C PRO A 163 -1.97 -2.63 -3.00
N LEU A 164 -1.97 -2.68 -1.65
CA LEU A 164 -3.10 -2.20 -0.86
C LEU A 164 -3.14 -0.68 -0.71
N VAL A 165 -1.99 0.00 -0.72
CA VAL A 165 -1.92 1.45 -0.52
C VAL A 165 -1.16 2.09 -1.66
N LEU A 166 -1.74 3.13 -2.27
CA LEU A 166 -1.09 3.94 -3.29
C LEU A 166 -0.94 5.36 -2.78
N MET A 167 0.26 5.91 -2.86
CA MET A 167 0.60 7.26 -2.40
C MET A 167 1.06 8.11 -3.56
N GLU A 168 0.51 9.32 -3.64
CA GLU A 168 0.94 10.36 -4.55
C GLU A 168 1.47 11.54 -3.75
N LEU A 169 2.69 11.93 -4.08
CA LEU A 169 3.44 12.96 -3.38
C LEU A 169 3.53 14.22 -4.24
N LYS A 170 3.58 15.37 -3.61
CA LYS A 170 3.87 16.63 -4.27
C LYS A 170 4.94 17.39 -3.51
N SER A 171 5.77 18.11 -4.24
CA SER A 171 6.74 19.01 -3.63
C SER A 171 6.03 19.97 -2.71
N PRO A 172 6.58 20.25 -1.51
CA PRO A 172 6.07 21.28 -0.62
C PRO A 172 6.26 22.62 -1.29
N SER A 173 5.32 23.01 -2.15
CA SER A 173 5.30 24.32 -2.76
C SER A 173 4.64 25.32 -1.82
N LYS A 174 4.94 26.61 -2.01
CA LYS A 174 4.33 27.69 -1.23
C LYS A 174 2.84 27.88 -1.54
N ASP A 175 2.31 27.16 -2.53
CA ASP A 175 0.95 27.25 -2.98
C ASP A 175 0.13 26.07 -2.40
N GLU A 176 -1.02 26.36 -1.82
CA GLU A 176 -1.95 25.42 -1.15
C GLU A 176 -2.54 24.32 -2.09
N VAL A 177 -2.02 24.16 -3.30
CA VAL A 177 -2.59 23.33 -4.38
C VAL A 177 -2.00 21.91 -4.43
N GLY A 178 -1.00 21.58 -3.59
CA GLY A 178 -0.28 20.33 -3.67
C GLY A 178 -1.16 19.09 -3.47
N ALA A 179 -1.94 19.06 -2.39
CA ALA A 179 -2.82 17.93 -2.07
C ALA A 179 -3.95 17.74 -3.10
N GLU A 180 -4.52 18.82 -3.66
CA GLU A 180 -5.52 18.74 -4.72
C GLU A 180 -4.93 18.19 -6.01
N ASN A 181 -3.71 18.58 -6.35
CA ASN A 181 -3.00 18.05 -7.51
C ASN A 181 -2.70 16.54 -7.35
N ALA A 182 -2.25 16.11 -6.17
CA ALA A 182 -2.06 14.70 -5.84
C ALA A 182 -3.37 13.90 -5.98
N TYR A 183 -4.47 14.43 -5.45
CA TYR A 183 -5.79 13.82 -5.59
C TYR A 183 -6.20 13.67 -7.07
N ASN A 184 -6.08 14.74 -7.85
CA ASN A 184 -6.43 14.73 -9.26
C ASN A 184 -5.56 13.73 -10.04
N GLN A 185 -4.29 13.58 -9.67
CA GLN A 185 -3.40 12.60 -10.28
C GLN A 185 -3.83 11.17 -9.98
N ILE A 186 -4.20 10.84 -8.74
CA ILE A 186 -4.79 9.54 -8.38
C ILE A 186 -6.08 9.28 -9.19
N ARG A 187 -6.95 10.28 -9.34
CA ARG A 187 -8.17 10.15 -10.16
C ARG A 187 -7.87 9.86 -11.63
N ASN A 188 -6.79 10.44 -12.17
CA ASN A 188 -6.33 10.13 -13.51
C ASN A 188 -5.76 8.70 -13.60
N TYR A 189 -4.99 8.26 -12.62
CA TYR A 189 -4.53 6.87 -12.57
C TYR A 189 -5.67 5.86 -12.56
N MET A 190 -6.76 6.12 -11.82
CA MET A 190 -7.94 5.24 -11.82
C MET A 190 -8.58 5.09 -13.20
N LYS A 191 -8.43 6.07 -14.08
CA LYS A 191 -8.92 6.01 -15.48
C LYS A 191 -7.91 5.30 -16.39
N ASP A 192 -6.63 5.59 -16.21
CA ASP A 192 -5.56 5.19 -17.11
C ASP A 192 -5.06 3.77 -16.83
N ILE A 193 -5.02 3.39 -15.55
CA ILE A 193 -4.50 2.11 -15.05
C ILE A 193 -5.46 1.49 -14.00
N PRO A 194 -6.74 1.27 -14.34
CA PRO A 194 -7.77 0.84 -13.38
C PRO A 194 -7.45 -0.47 -12.66
N SER A 195 -6.71 -1.39 -13.28
CA SER A 195 -6.44 -2.70 -12.68
C SER A 195 -5.54 -2.60 -11.43
N MET A 196 -4.71 -1.58 -11.31
CA MET A 196 -3.96 -1.29 -10.07
C MET A 196 -4.90 -1.02 -8.90
N PHE A 197 -6.05 -0.40 -9.14
CA PHE A 197 -7.01 0.00 -8.12
C PHE A 197 -8.04 -1.07 -7.77
N TYR A 198 -8.06 -2.21 -8.47
CA TYR A 198 -8.88 -3.36 -8.04
C TYR A 198 -8.47 -3.84 -6.65
N TYR A 199 -7.20 -3.72 -6.31
CA TYR A 199 -6.59 -4.19 -5.04
C TYR A 199 -6.38 -3.08 -4.02
N ASN A 200 -6.76 -1.84 -4.34
CA ASN A 200 -6.47 -0.70 -3.47
C ASN A 200 -7.45 -0.61 -2.30
N ALA A 201 -6.91 -0.56 -1.09
CA ALA A 201 -7.67 -0.30 0.13
C ALA A 201 -7.60 1.19 0.51
N VAL A 202 -6.43 1.83 0.32
CA VAL A 202 -6.18 3.21 0.75
C VAL A 202 -5.42 3.98 -0.32
N CYS A 203 -5.89 5.19 -0.61
CA CYS A 203 -5.18 6.21 -1.36
C CYS A 203 -4.63 7.26 -0.41
N VAL A 204 -3.36 7.67 -0.58
CA VAL A 204 -2.72 8.73 0.21
C VAL A 204 -2.33 9.88 -0.70
N ILE A 205 -2.62 11.09 -0.25
CA ILE A 205 -2.14 12.34 -0.85
C ILE A 205 -1.29 13.07 0.16
N SER A 206 -0.10 13.51 -0.25
CA SER A 206 0.84 14.14 0.67
C SER A 206 1.68 15.22 -0.03
N ASP A 207 1.87 16.35 0.68
CA ASP A 207 2.74 17.46 0.25
C ASP A 207 3.64 17.98 1.40
N LEU A 208 3.97 17.14 2.38
CA LEU A 208 4.66 17.42 3.62
C LEU A 208 3.81 18.18 4.66
N SER A 209 3.04 19.18 4.27
CA SER A 209 2.17 19.97 5.16
C SER A 209 0.80 19.31 5.33
N THR A 210 0.32 18.67 4.29
CA THR A 210 -0.97 18.00 4.23
C THR A 210 -0.75 16.52 3.96
N ASN A 211 -1.17 15.67 4.90
CA ASN A 211 -1.08 14.22 4.78
C ASN A 211 -2.47 13.64 5.04
N LYS A 212 -3.09 13.09 4.01
CA LYS A 212 -4.47 12.61 4.08
C LYS A 212 -4.64 11.28 3.38
N ALA A 213 -5.53 10.47 3.90
CA ALA A 213 -5.91 9.18 3.35
C ALA A 213 -7.40 9.13 3.02
N GLY A 214 -7.73 8.38 1.98
CA GLY A 214 -9.09 8.11 1.55
C GLY A 214 -9.16 6.82 0.75
N THR A 215 -10.32 6.51 0.21
CA THR A 215 -10.54 5.33 -0.63
C THR A 215 -10.74 5.72 -2.09
N ILE A 216 -10.80 4.75 -2.98
CA ILE A 216 -11.07 4.98 -4.42
C ILE A 216 -12.41 5.70 -4.68
N THR A 217 -13.35 5.64 -3.75
CA THR A 217 -14.65 6.31 -3.83
C THR A 217 -14.71 7.66 -3.14
N SER A 218 -13.69 8.02 -2.36
CA SER A 218 -13.66 9.28 -1.60
C SER A 218 -13.52 10.48 -2.52
N GLY A 219 -14.35 11.50 -2.33
CA GLY A 219 -14.07 12.85 -2.81
C GLY A 219 -12.94 13.48 -2.01
N LEU A 220 -12.35 14.57 -2.49
CA LEU A 220 -11.25 15.25 -1.80
C LEU A 220 -11.62 15.67 -0.37
N ASP A 221 -12.88 16.09 -0.16
CA ASP A 221 -13.47 16.46 1.13
C ASP A 221 -13.57 15.29 2.13
N ARG A 222 -13.42 14.05 1.64
CA ARG A 222 -13.45 12.82 2.44
C ARG A 222 -12.05 12.24 2.71
N PHE A 223 -11.01 12.86 2.19
CA PHE A 223 -9.65 12.51 2.57
C PHE A 223 -9.34 13.11 3.93
N MET A 224 -8.94 12.26 4.89
CA MET A 224 -8.80 12.60 6.30
C MET A 224 -7.37 12.48 6.77
N GLU A 225 -6.98 13.32 7.70
CA GLU A 225 -5.72 13.27 8.42
C GLU A 225 -5.77 12.20 9.52
N TRP A 226 -4.62 11.60 9.82
CA TRP A 226 -4.46 10.76 11.01
C TRP A 226 -3.79 11.58 12.13
N LYS A 227 -4.40 11.64 13.31
CA LYS A 227 -4.03 12.63 14.33
C LYS A 227 -3.41 12.05 15.60
N THR A 228 -3.14 10.74 15.65
CA THR A 228 -2.61 10.09 16.85
C THR A 228 -1.70 8.92 16.49
N LYS A 229 -0.66 8.70 17.31
CA LYS A 229 0.19 7.50 17.23
C LYS A 229 -0.28 6.41 18.19
N ASP A 230 -0.70 6.80 19.39
CA ASP A 230 -0.97 5.90 20.52
C ASP A 230 -2.40 6.02 21.06
N GLY A 231 -3.30 6.68 20.33
CA GLY A 231 -4.66 6.97 20.77
C GLY A 231 -4.80 8.34 21.44
N ASP A 232 -3.72 8.93 21.95
CA ASP A 232 -3.72 10.27 22.50
C ASP A 232 -3.57 11.32 21.39
N TYR A 233 -4.42 12.35 21.45
CA TYR A 233 -4.41 13.43 20.45
C TYR A 233 -3.13 14.28 20.56
N GLU A 234 -2.28 14.22 19.54
CA GLU A 234 -1.09 15.06 19.45
C GLU A 234 -1.43 16.37 18.74
N ASN A 235 -1.50 17.44 19.52
CA ASN A 235 -1.79 18.78 19.01
C ASN A 235 -0.49 19.54 18.71
N THR A 236 0.26 19.10 17.71
CA THR A 236 1.44 19.85 17.25
C THR A 236 1.46 19.95 15.73
N ALA A 237 1.52 21.17 15.21
CA ALA A 237 1.66 21.45 13.79
C ALA A 237 2.93 20.81 13.15
N TYR A 238 3.89 20.39 13.98
CA TYR A 238 5.15 19.75 13.55
C TYR A 238 5.11 18.22 13.56
N ALA A 239 4.13 17.59 14.23
CA ALA A 239 4.01 16.15 14.36
C ALA A 239 3.12 15.54 13.28
N GLN A 240 2.48 16.34 12.43
CA GLN A 240 1.47 15.85 11.47
C GLN A 240 2.02 14.81 10.50
N PHE A 241 3.24 15.00 10.02
CA PHE A 241 3.87 14.08 9.07
C PHE A 241 4.19 12.72 9.73
N ASP A 242 5.01 12.74 10.78
CA ASP A 242 5.39 11.50 11.48
C ASP A 242 4.16 10.79 12.08
N THR A 243 3.23 11.58 12.65
CA THR A 243 1.99 11.07 13.24
C THR A 243 1.11 10.41 12.20
N PHE A 244 1.00 10.98 11.00
CA PHE A 244 0.23 10.38 9.93
C PHE A 244 0.82 9.03 9.51
N TYR A 245 2.10 8.99 9.14
CA TYR A 245 2.70 7.76 8.64
C TYR A 245 2.91 6.70 9.74
N GLU A 246 3.51 7.05 10.86
CA GLU A 246 3.72 6.11 11.96
C GLU A 246 2.40 5.75 12.67
N GLY A 247 1.44 6.67 12.67
CA GLY A 247 0.11 6.43 13.26
C GLY A 247 -0.73 5.47 12.44
N MET A 248 -0.86 5.71 11.14
CA MET A 248 -1.75 4.94 10.28
C MET A 248 -1.13 3.63 9.78
N PHE A 249 0.20 3.62 9.53
CA PHE A 249 0.86 2.51 8.84
C PHE A 249 1.73 1.64 9.74
N GLN A 250 1.62 1.77 11.08
CA GLN A 250 2.12 0.73 11.97
C GLN A 250 1.45 -0.60 11.59
N LYS A 251 2.22 -1.70 11.46
CA LYS A 251 1.76 -2.95 10.85
C LYS A 251 0.46 -3.48 11.45
N GLU A 252 0.39 -3.54 12.78
CA GLU A 252 -0.79 -4.02 13.49
C GLU A 252 -2.01 -3.12 13.21
N ARG A 253 -1.81 -1.82 13.20
CA ARG A 253 -2.90 -0.85 13.00
C ARG A 253 -3.37 -0.78 11.56
N LEU A 254 -2.47 -1.00 10.59
CA LEU A 254 -2.86 -1.07 9.19
C LEU A 254 -3.72 -2.32 8.90
N LEU A 255 -3.57 -3.37 9.71
CA LEU A 255 -4.33 -4.60 9.57
C LEU A 255 -5.65 -4.61 10.39
N ASP A 256 -5.83 -3.67 11.32
CA ASP A 256 -7.09 -3.50 12.07
C ASP A 256 -8.18 -2.84 11.19
#